data_d05b5fbae37b31d0c8de1ff5bba1182f
#
_entry.id   d05b5fbae37b31d0c8de1ff5bba1182f
#
_cell.length_a   1.000
_cell.length_b   1.000
_cell.length_c   1.000
_cell.angle_alpha   90.00
_cell.angle_beta   90.00
_cell.angle_gamma   90.00
#
_symmetry.space_group_name_H-M   'P 1'
#
loop_
_entity.id
_entity.type
_entity.pdbx_description
1 polymer ?
#
loop_
_entity_poly.entity_id
_entity_poly.type
_entity_poly.pdbx_seq_one_letter_code
_entity_poly.pdbx_strand_id
1 'polypeptide(L)'
;LIKDGRQAVDAAGRSLDNIKPKWWRYGKSGNPFVCGTSRVGIVLEDCASACSISSFLSGIALLGTNLQDSHLPYLRKYDRLLVALDKDATKKGLQLVRRLQAIRPTSLVVLNKDVKDMTDDERKRTFERYIP
;
A
#
# COMPACT_ATOMS: atom_id res chain seq x y z
N LEU A 1 -0.43 9.82 9.98
CA LEU A 1 0.04 10.99 9.23
C LEU A 1 0.58 10.58 7.87
N ILE A 2 0.35 11.43 6.89
CA ILE A 2 0.88 11.28 5.54
C ILE A 2 2.01 12.29 5.39
N LYS A 3 3.20 11.80 4.98
CA LYS A 3 4.42 12.62 4.99
C LYS A 3 5.00 12.78 3.59
N ASP A 4 5.66 13.91 3.38
CA ASP A 4 6.62 14.14 2.30
C ASP A 4 7.99 14.32 2.96
N GLY A 5 8.86 13.28 2.83
CA GLY A 5 10.08 13.23 3.61
C GLY A 5 9.76 13.15 5.11
N ARG A 6 10.24 14.15 5.88
CA ARG A 6 9.99 14.25 7.34
C ARG A 6 8.79 15.13 7.68
N GLN A 7 8.24 15.84 6.71
CA GLN A 7 7.16 16.80 6.94
C GLN A 7 5.80 16.11 6.78
N ALA A 8 4.93 16.28 7.77
CA ALA A 8 3.53 15.85 7.66
C ALA A 8 2.78 16.81 6.75
N VAL A 9 2.17 16.29 5.67
CA VAL A 9 1.45 17.08 4.67
C VAL A 9 -0.06 16.77 4.67
N ASP A 10 -0.47 15.67 5.29
CA ASP A 10 -1.86 15.24 5.31
C ASP A 10 -2.07 14.21 6.43
N ALA A 11 -3.30 13.78 6.60
CA ALA A 11 -3.66 12.71 7.54
C ALA A 11 -4.88 11.95 7.02
N ALA A 12 -4.95 10.67 7.36
CA ALA A 12 -6.15 9.86 7.15
C ALA A 12 -6.61 9.31 8.50
N GLY A 13 -7.90 9.34 8.74
CA GLY A 13 -8.52 8.81 9.94
C GLY A 13 -9.49 7.69 9.62
N ARG A 14 -9.60 6.72 10.53
CA ARG A 14 -10.56 5.65 10.43
C ARG A 14 -11.62 5.77 11.51
N SER A 15 -12.88 5.60 11.15
CA SER A 15 -13.99 5.56 12.09
C SER A 15 -13.89 4.31 12.98
N LEU A 16 -14.02 4.50 14.30
CA LEU A 16 -14.05 3.42 15.28
C LEU A 16 -15.43 2.78 15.41
N ASP A 17 -16.49 3.52 15.06
CA ASP A 17 -17.89 3.13 15.29
C ASP A 17 -18.60 2.66 14.02
N ASN A 18 -17.86 2.31 12.97
CA ASN A 18 -18.40 1.95 11.66
C ASN A 18 -19.31 3.03 11.03
N ILE A 19 -19.16 4.27 11.45
CA ILE A 19 -19.84 5.42 10.85
C ILE A 19 -19.21 5.68 9.48
N LYS A 20 -20.01 5.90 8.46
CA LYS A 20 -19.51 6.22 7.12
C LYS A 20 -19.23 7.72 6.99
N PRO A 21 -18.11 8.12 6.31
CA PRO A 21 -17.14 7.22 5.66
C PRO A 21 -16.26 6.49 6.69
N LYS A 22 -15.90 5.25 6.41
CA LYS A 22 -14.98 4.47 7.28
C LYS A 22 -13.61 5.11 7.37
N TRP A 23 -13.14 5.69 6.27
CA TRP A 23 -11.89 6.42 6.17
C TRP A 23 -12.16 7.88 5.83
N TRP A 24 -11.47 8.77 6.50
CA TRP A 24 -11.54 10.20 6.26
C TRP A 24 -10.15 10.75 5.98
N ARG A 25 -10.02 11.56 4.93
CA ARG A 25 -8.78 12.25 4.61
C ARG A 25 -8.92 13.73 4.96
N TYR A 26 -7.95 14.24 5.71
CA TYR A 26 -8.00 15.59 6.25
C TYR A 26 -7.46 16.66 5.30
N GLY A 27 -6.69 16.27 4.29
CA GLY A 27 -6.12 17.18 3.31
C GLY A 27 -6.30 16.69 1.89
N LYS A 28 -5.61 17.36 0.94
CA LYS A 28 -5.66 17.08 -0.49
C LYS A 28 -4.27 16.96 -1.11
N SER A 29 -3.29 16.47 -0.36
CA SER A 29 -1.90 16.42 -0.81
C SER A 29 -1.66 15.52 -2.03
N GLY A 30 -2.52 14.51 -2.25
CA GLY A 30 -2.30 13.50 -3.28
C GLY A 30 -1.19 12.51 -2.95
N ASN A 31 -0.53 12.64 -1.80
CA ASN A 31 0.55 11.74 -1.39
C ASN A 31 -0.01 10.41 -0.88
N PRO A 32 0.68 9.28 -1.14
CA PRO A 32 0.33 8.01 -0.52
C PRO A 32 0.78 8.00 0.94
N PHE A 33 0.18 7.13 1.74
CA PHE A 33 0.70 6.82 3.07
C PHE A 33 1.77 5.73 2.95
N VAL A 34 2.93 5.93 3.55
CA VAL A 34 4.04 4.98 3.50
C VAL A 34 4.45 4.58 4.91
N CYS A 35 4.64 3.28 5.13
CA CYS A 35 5.09 2.73 6.40
C CYS A 35 6.11 1.62 6.15
N GLY A 36 7.30 1.72 6.76
CA GLY A 36 8.38 0.76 6.62
C GLY A 36 9.61 1.34 5.92
N THR A 37 10.69 0.59 5.96
CA THR A 37 12.01 1.03 5.45
C THR A 37 12.62 0.05 4.45
N SER A 38 11.89 -0.97 4.03
CA SER A 38 12.37 -1.92 3.03
C SER A 38 12.49 -1.27 1.65
N ARG A 39 13.41 -1.77 0.86
CA ARG A 39 13.56 -1.36 -0.54
C ARG A 39 12.56 -2.03 -1.48
N VAL A 40 11.82 -3.02 -0.97
CA VAL A 40 10.69 -3.63 -1.67
C VAL A 40 9.42 -2.99 -1.15
N GLY A 41 8.69 -2.30 -2.02
CA GLY A 41 7.41 -1.67 -1.69
C GLY A 41 6.23 -2.54 -2.07
N ILE A 42 5.21 -2.55 -1.23
CA ILE A 42 3.95 -3.22 -1.51
C ILE A 42 2.82 -2.20 -1.53
N VAL A 43 2.13 -2.14 -2.67
CA VAL A 43 1.01 -1.22 -2.89
C VAL A 43 -0.27 -1.85 -2.37
N LEU A 44 -0.91 -1.15 -1.46
CA LEU A 44 -2.10 -1.58 -0.73
C LEU A 44 -3.17 -0.48 -0.77
N GLU A 45 -4.38 -0.78 -0.33
CA GLU A 45 -5.48 0.20 -0.37
C GLU A 45 -5.46 1.15 0.82
N ASP A 46 -5.22 0.65 2.03
CA ASP A 46 -5.41 1.41 3.26
C ASP A 46 -4.20 1.41 4.20
N CYS A 47 -4.22 2.35 5.14
CA CYS A 47 -3.13 2.54 6.09
C CYS A 47 -2.93 1.37 7.05
N ALA A 48 -4.01 0.71 7.46
CA ALA A 48 -3.93 -0.42 8.39
C ALA A 48 -3.16 -1.59 7.75
N SER A 49 -3.44 -1.88 6.48
CA SER A 49 -2.70 -2.89 5.72
C SER A 49 -1.22 -2.51 5.55
N ALA A 50 -0.95 -1.25 5.21
CA ALA A 50 0.43 -0.77 5.05
C ALA A 50 1.23 -0.88 6.35
N CYS A 51 0.65 -0.51 7.48
CA CYS A 51 1.31 -0.63 8.78
C CYS A 51 1.52 -2.09 9.19
N SER A 52 0.55 -2.96 8.90
CA SER A 52 0.63 -4.37 9.30
C SER A 52 1.78 -5.13 8.62
N ILE A 53 2.20 -4.72 7.42
CA ILE A 53 3.29 -5.36 6.67
C ILE A 53 4.65 -4.68 6.88
N SER A 54 4.68 -3.55 7.59
CA SER A 54 5.85 -2.67 7.65
C SER A 54 7.11 -3.28 8.26
N SER A 55 6.99 -4.34 9.07
CA SER A 55 8.15 -5.06 9.62
C SER A 55 8.86 -5.93 8.57
N PHE A 56 8.21 -6.24 7.46
CA PHE A 56 8.76 -7.11 6.41
C PHE A 56 9.03 -6.36 5.11
N LEU A 57 8.11 -5.49 4.69
CA LEU A 57 8.13 -4.74 3.44
C LEU A 57 7.69 -3.30 3.71
N SER A 58 7.97 -2.39 2.78
CA SER A 58 7.43 -1.03 2.89
C SER A 58 6.00 -0.99 2.36
N GLY A 59 5.04 -0.77 3.24
CA GLY A 59 3.64 -0.63 2.89
C GLY A 59 3.35 0.75 2.29
N ILE A 60 2.70 0.78 1.13
CA ILE A 60 2.33 2.00 0.41
C ILE A 60 0.83 1.98 0.20
N ALA A 61 0.11 2.77 0.97
CA ALA A 61 -1.35 2.86 0.86
C ALA A 61 -1.74 3.97 -0.12
N LEU A 62 -2.46 3.61 -1.17
CA LEU A 62 -2.98 4.57 -2.14
C LEU A 62 -4.18 5.34 -1.60
N LEU A 63 -4.79 4.86 -0.52
CA LEU A 63 -6.03 5.41 0.07
C LEU A 63 -7.21 5.26 -0.88
N GLY A 64 -7.26 4.12 -1.54
CA GLY A 64 -8.24 3.71 -2.54
C GLY A 64 -7.63 2.68 -3.47
N THR A 65 -8.31 2.38 -4.58
CA THR A 65 -7.84 1.41 -5.57
C THR A 65 -7.23 2.06 -6.82
N ASN A 66 -7.26 3.40 -6.90
CA ASN A 66 -6.81 4.14 -8.06
C ASN A 66 -5.41 4.69 -7.86
N LEU A 67 -4.54 4.42 -8.82
CA LEU A 67 -3.22 5.03 -8.89
C LEU A 67 -3.32 6.41 -9.53
N GLN A 68 -2.85 7.43 -8.81
CA GLN A 68 -2.75 8.79 -9.32
C GLN A 68 -1.33 9.08 -9.78
N ASP A 69 -1.16 10.02 -10.72
CA ASP A 69 0.17 10.41 -11.20
C ASP A 69 1.05 10.97 -10.06
N SER A 70 0.45 11.61 -9.06
CA SER A 70 1.14 12.10 -7.87
C SER A 70 1.77 11.00 -7.02
N HIS A 71 1.33 9.75 -7.16
CA HIS A 71 1.92 8.61 -6.47
C HIS A 71 3.25 8.13 -7.09
N LEU A 72 3.44 8.34 -8.40
CA LEU A 72 4.57 7.78 -9.13
C LEU A 72 5.95 8.17 -8.59
N PRO A 73 6.22 9.43 -8.19
CA PRO A 73 7.52 9.77 -7.61
C PRO A 73 7.88 8.98 -6.35
N TYR A 74 6.88 8.63 -5.54
CA TYR A 74 7.09 7.83 -4.33
C TYR A 74 7.36 6.37 -4.66
N LEU A 75 6.71 5.83 -5.68
CA LEU A 75 6.87 4.44 -6.09
C LEU A 75 8.22 4.17 -6.77
N ARG A 76 8.79 5.18 -7.44
CA ARG A 76 10.09 5.08 -8.09
C ARG A 76 11.26 4.86 -7.13
N LYS A 77 11.09 5.13 -5.85
CA LYS A 77 12.14 5.00 -4.84
C LYS A 77 12.47 3.54 -4.50
N TYR A 78 11.59 2.63 -4.83
CA TYR A 78 11.73 1.21 -4.48
C TYR A 78 12.42 0.44 -5.60
N ASP A 79 13.20 -0.59 -5.23
CA ASP A 79 13.87 -1.45 -6.20
C ASP A 79 12.88 -2.38 -6.88
N ARG A 80 11.86 -2.79 -6.16
CA ARG A 80 10.80 -3.69 -6.63
C ARG A 80 9.48 -3.29 -5.99
N LEU A 81 8.40 -3.49 -6.74
CA LEU A 81 7.05 -3.23 -6.28
C LEU A 81 6.21 -4.50 -6.32
N LEU A 82 5.36 -4.65 -5.32
CA LEU A 82 4.31 -5.65 -5.29
C LEU A 82 2.97 -4.92 -5.28
N VAL A 83 1.96 -5.53 -5.87
CA VAL A 83 0.58 -5.03 -5.80
C VAL A 83 -0.26 -6.09 -5.12
N ALA A 84 -0.85 -5.76 -3.98
CA ALA A 84 -1.65 -6.66 -3.18
C ALA A 84 -2.90 -5.93 -2.67
N LEU A 85 -3.80 -5.62 -3.59
CA LEU A 85 -5.08 -5.01 -3.27
C LEU A 85 -5.99 -6.04 -2.59
N ASP A 86 -7.04 -5.57 -1.94
CA ASP A 86 -8.02 -6.43 -1.30
C ASP A 86 -8.53 -7.47 -2.32
N LYS A 87 -8.89 -8.65 -1.83
CA LYS A 87 -9.23 -9.83 -2.65
C LYS A 87 -10.27 -9.55 -3.76
N ASP A 88 -11.15 -8.58 -3.55
CA ASP A 88 -12.20 -8.23 -4.51
C ASP A 88 -11.70 -7.29 -5.62
N ALA A 89 -10.47 -6.80 -5.54
CA ALA A 89 -9.89 -5.82 -6.47
C ALA A 89 -8.79 -6.41 -7.36
N THR A 90 -8.79 -7.70 -7.63
CA THR A 90 -7.75 -8.39 -8.42
C THR A 90 -7.63 -7.81 -9.83
N LYS A 91 -8.75 -7.49 -10.48
CA LYS A 91 -8.75 -6.90 -11.84
C LYS A 91 -8.05 -5.55 -11.86
N LYS A 92 -8.33 -4.69 -10.87
CA LYS A 92 -7.64 -3.40 -10.71
C LYS A 92 -6.16 -3.62 -10.37
N GLY A 93 -5.84 -4.63 -9.58
CA GLY A 93 -4.47 -5.01 -9.27
C GLY A 93 -3.67 -5.33 -10.52
N LEU A 94 -4.23 -6.09 -11.45
CA LEU A 94 -3.58 -6.39 -12.74
C LEU A 94 -3.33 -5.13 -13.57
N GLN A 95 -4.28 -4.21 -13.61
CA GLN A 95 -4.12 -2.92 -14.31
C GLN A 95 -2.98 -2.10 -13.69
N LEU A 96 -2.91 -2.05 -12.36
CA LEU A 96 -1.83 -1.37 -11.65
C LEU A 96 -0.46 -1.98 -11.96
N VAL A 97 -0.36 -3.29 -11.93
CA VAL A 97 0.90 -3.99 -12.26
C VAL A 97 1.38 -3.60 -13.66
N ARG A 98 0.50 -3.63 -14.64
CA ARG A 98 0.85 -3.24 -16.03
C ARG A 98 1.38 -1.81 -16.10
N ARG A 99 0.76 -0.90 -15.39
CA ARG A 99 1.17 0.51 -15.37
C ARG A 99 2.51 0.69 -14.64
N LEU A 100 2.70 0.03 -13.51
CA LEU A 100 3.91 0.15 -12.70
C LEU A 100 5.12 -0.58 -13.30
N GLN A 101 4.92 -1.63 -14.09
CA GLN A 101 6.02 -2.32 -14.76
C GLN A 101 6.81 -1.40 -15.71
N ALA A 102 6.23 -0.29 -16.15
CA ALA A 102 6.93 0.70 -16.97
C ALA A 102 8.02 1.45 -16.19
N ILE A 103 7.98 1.46 -14.85
CA ILE A 103 8.92 2.20 -14.01
C ILE A 103 9.79 1.32 -13.12
N ARG A 104 9.27 0.21 -12.62
CA ARG A 104 10.01 -0.73 -11.76
C ARG A 104 9.51 -2.16 -11.96
N PRO A 105 10.36 -3.17 -11.68
CA PRO A 105 9.88 -4.55 -11.65
C PRO A 105 8.70 -4.67 -10.67
N THR A 106 7.57 -5.15 -11.15
CA THR A 106 6.32 -5.19 -10.39
C THR A 106 5.65 -6.54 -10.56
N SER A 107 5.15 -7.10 -9.46
CA SER A 107 4.43 -8.37 -9.44
C SER A 107 3.10 -8.22 -8.72
N LEU A 108 2.09 -8.94 -9.18
CA LEU A 108 0.82 -9.08 -8.49
C LEU A 108 0.92 -10.19 -7.45
N VAL A 109 0.43 -9.92 -6.25
CA VAL A 109 0.22 -10.94 -5.22
C VAL A 109 -1.28 -11.09 -5.00
N VAL A 110 -1.81 -12.27 -5.31
CA VAL A 110 -3.22 -12.56 -5.10
C VAL A 110 -3.43 -12.98 -3.66
N LEU A 111 -4.34 -12.29 -2.97
CA LEU A 111 -4.61 -12.52 -1.56
C LEU A 111 -5.85 -13.37 -1.35
N ASN A 112 -5.78 -14.30 -0.41
CA ASN A 112 -6.95 -15.03 0.10
C ASN A 112 -7.64 -14.27 1.23
N LYS A 113 -6.90 -13.40 1.89
CA LYS A 113 -7.31 -12.61 3.04
C LYS A 113 -6.61 -11.25 2.97
N ASP A 114 -7.29 -10.20 3.39
CA ASP A 114 -6.67 -8.87 3.43
C ASP A 114 -5.44 -8.87 4.36
N VAL A 115 -4.40 -8.13 3.97
CA VAL A 115 -3.12 -8.12 4.72
C VAL A 115 -3.32 -7.74 6.17
N LYS A 116 -4.20 -6.78 6.45
CA LYS A 116 -4.51 -6.33 7.83
C LYS A 116 -5.14 -7.41 8.70
N ASP A 117 -5.80 -8.40 8.09
CA ASP A 117 -6.49 -9.49 8.79
C ASP A 117 -5.61 -10.73 8.95
N MET A 118 -4.40 -10.74 8.39
CA MET A 118 -3.44 -11.83 8.53
C MET A 118 -2.70 -11.75 9.87
N THR A 119 -2.28 -12.92 10.37
CA THR A 119 -1.27 -12.98 11.44
C THR A 119 0.12 -12.64 10.87
N ASP A 120 1.09 -12.36 11.73
CA ASP A 120 2.47 -12.11 11.30
C ASP A 120 3.06 -13.33 10.56
N ASP A 121 2.77 -14.54 11.03
CA ASP A 121 3.22 -15.76 10.36
C ASP A 121 2.59 -15.91 8.97
N GLU A 122 1.32 -15.58 8.81
CA GLU A 122 0.64 -15.60 7.53
C GLU A 122 1.25 -14.56 6.56
N ARG A 123 1.52 -13.35 7.04
CA ARG A 123 2.18 -12.30 6.25
C ARG A 123 3.55 -12.75 5.79
N LYS A 124 4.34 -13.27 6.71
CA LYS A 124 5.71 -13.75 6.41
C LYS A 124 5.68 -14.83 5.33
N ARG A 125 4.81 -15.82 5.45
CA ARG A 125 4.68 -16.91 4.46
C ARG A 125 4.18 -16.42 3.11
N THR A 126 3.20 -15.51 3.10
CA THR A 126 2.63 -14.97 1.86
C THR A 126 3.66 -14.22 1.05
N PHE A 127 4.54 -13.46 1.71
CA PHE A 127 5.49 -12.56 1.04
C PHE A 127 6.94 -13.04 1.14
N GLU A 128 7.20 -14.24 1.65
CA GLU A 128 8.53 -14.77 1.95
C GLU A 128 9.53 -14.60 0.81
N ARG A 129 9.14 -14.94 -0.42
CA ARG A 129 10.00 -14.84 -1.60
C ARG A 129 10.40 -13.40 -1.94
N TYR A 130 9.71 -12.41 -1.42
CA TYR A 130 9.94 -11.00 -1.72
C TYR A 130 10.66 -10.26 -0.59
N ILE A 131 10.77 -10.86 0.58
CA ILE A 131 11.46 -10.27 1.74
C ILE A 131 12.96 -10.35 1.48
N PRO A 132 13.67 -9.20 1.48
CA PRO A 132 15.12 -9.16 1.26
C PRO A 132 15.92 -9.90 2.33
#